data_f7aedaa3ac9dc83a0a8a6ef188eab80d
#
_entry.id   f7aedaa3ac9dc83a0a8a6ef188eab80d
#
_cell.length_a   1.000
_cell.length_b   1.000
_cell.length_c   1.000
_cell.angle_alpha   90.00
_cell.angle_beta   90.00
_cell.angle_gamma   90.00
#
_symmetry.space_group_name_H-M   'P 1'
#
loop_
_entity.id
_entity.type
_entity.pdbx_description
1 polymer ?
#
loop_
_entity_poly.entity_id
_entity_poly.type
_entity_poly.pdbx_seq_one_letter_code
_entity_poly.pdbx_strand_id
1 'polypeptide(L)'
;MAYCGGSDLVRYRIPNRALLGAVVFWAAGIGIGAVQNVGGSNVFGDLAKAYACFGARVMFGLLLGFPFFYLRMTGAGDVKLMALLFGCFGLKQGAMAVWTGLCLGALWALGKMLREGSMLCRFSYMFSYLKEWIQSGNAGAYYCLERDGKRAVIPMGACFVMGTVMIALTR
;
A
#
# COMPACT_ATOMS: atom_id res chain seq x y z
N MET A 1 10.06 4.80 -5.08
CA MET A 1 8.94 3.89 -5.43
C MET A 1 9.37 2.72 -6.31
N ALA A 2 10.06 2.93 -7.45
CA ALA A 2 10.52 1.85 -8.33
C ALA A 2 11.36 0.76 -7.63
N TYR A 3 12.23 1.15 -6.70
CA TYR A 3 13.05 0.21 -5.92
C TYR A 3 12.19 -0.70 -5.01
N CYS A 4 11.12 -0.16 -4.42
CA CYS A 4 10.20 -0.95 -3.59
C CYS A 4 9.46 -1.99 -4.43
N GLY A 5 8.98 -1.59 -5.64
CA GLY A 5 8.33 -2.51 -6.57
C GLY A 5 9.26 -3.61 -7.08
N GLY A 6 10.50 -3.26 -7.45
CA GLY A 6 11.51 -4.23 -7.90
C GLY A 6 11.92 -5.22 -6.81
N SER A 7 12.08 -4.75 -5.57
CA SER A 7 12.39 -5.61 -4.42
C SER A 7 11.24 -6.57 -4.08
N ASP A 8 9.99 -6.11 -4.25
CA ASP A 8 8.81 -6.92 -4.01
C ASP A 8 8.66 -8.05 -5.05
N LEU A 9 8.96 -7.76 -6.32
CA LEU A 9 8.96 -8.77 -7.39
C LEU A 9 9.96 -9.91 -7.16
N VAL A 10 11.13 -9.60 -6.56
CA VAL A 10 12.22 -10.58 -6.39
C VAL A 10 12.16 -11.29 -5.05
N ARG A 11 11.87 -10.57 -3.96
CA ARG A 11 11.97 -11.07 -2.58
C ARG A 11 10.65 -11.18 -1.83
N TYR A 12 9.54 -10.70 -2.40
CA TYR A 12 8.22 -10.64 -1.75
C TYR A 12 8.27 -9.96 -0.37
N ARG A 13 9.19 -8.99 -0.19
CA ARG A 13 9.35 -8.20 1.03
C ARG A 13 9.77 -6.78 0.69
N ILE A 14 9.06 -5.82 1.23
CA ILE A 14 9.40 -4.40 1.11
C ILE A 14 10.37 -4.05 2.24
N PRO A 15 11.63 -3.70 1.96
CA PRO A 15 12.58 -3.36 3.00
C PRO A 15 12.20 -2.02 3.67
N ASN A 16 12.15 -2.00 4.99
CA ASN A 16 11.82 -0.77 5.76
C ASN A 16 12.77 0.39 5.43
N ARG A 17 14.02 0.10 5.05
CA ARG A 17 15.01 1.11 4.64
C ARG A 17 14.58 1.87 3.38
N ALA A 18 13.93 1.21 2.43
CA ALA A 18 13.42 1.84 1.21
C ALA A 18 12.23 2.76 1.51
N LEU A 19 11.34 2.35 2.42
CA LEU A 19 10.24 3.20 2.89
C LEU A 19 10.74 4.43 3.63
N LEU A 20 11.73 4.25 4.54
CA LEU A 20 12.39 5.36 5.22
C LEU A 20 13.04 6.32 4.23
N GLY A 21 13.78 5.80 3.25
CA GLY A 21 14.38 6.63 2.19
C GLY A 21 13.34 7.45 1.42
N ALA A 22 12.19 6.86 1.11
CA ALA A 22 11.10 7.57 0.43
C ALA A 22 10.49 8.68 1.30
N VAL A 23 10.31 8.43 2.61
CA VAL A 23 9.82 9.44 3.56
C VAL A 23 10.82 10.60 3.67
N VAL A 24 12.11 10.30 3.84
CA VAL A 24 13.16 11.32 3.95
C VAL A 24 13.25 12.15 2.67
N PHE A 25 13.24 11.50 1.51
CA PHE A 25 13.27 12.20 0.22
C PHE A 25 12.08 13.15 0.04
N TRP A 26 10.87 12.70 0.41
CA TRP A 26 9.67 13.52 0.32
C TRP A 26 9.66 14.65 1.34
N ALA A 27 10.09 14.40 2.57
CA ALA A 27 10.22 15.42 3.61
C ALA A 27 11.23 16.49 3.20
N ALA A 28 12.36 16.12 2.61
CA ALA A 28 13.33 17.06 2.05
C ALA A 28 12.72 17.87 0.91
N GLY A 29 11.94 17.26 0.02
CA GLY A 29 11.22 17.94 -1.06
C GLY A 29 10.23 19.00 -0.56
N ILE A 30 9.48 18.71 0.50
CA ILE A 30 8.60 19.69 1.14
C ILE A 30 9.42 20.86 1.71
N GLY A 31 10.55 20.57 2.37
CA GLY A 31 11.44 21.60 2.91
C GLY A 31 12.01 22.52 1.83
N ILE A 32 12.51 21.95 0.74
CA ILE A 32 13.05 22.71 -0.40
C ILE A 32 11.95 23.54 -1.08
N GLY A 33 10.77 22.97 -1.30
CA GLY A 33 9.64 23.67 -1.90
C GLY A 33 9.13 24.83 -1.04
N ALA A 34 9.13 24.68 0.29
CA ALA A 34 8.78 25.75 1.19
C ALA A 34 9.81 26.90 1.16
N VAL A 35 11.10 26.58 1.07
CA VAL A 35 12.19 27.58 0.99
C VAL A 35 12.14 28.32 -0.35
N GLN A 36 11.82 27.68 -1.46
CA GLN A 36 11.72 28.30 -2.78
C GLN A 36 10.52 29.26 -2.92
N ASN A 37 9.43 28.98 -2.20
CA ASN A 37 8.23 29.83 -2.21
C ASN A 37 8.29 30.99 -1.20
N VAL A 38 9.46 31.28 -0.62
CA VAL A 38 9.65 32.33 0.38
C VAL A 38 9.61 33.72 -0.29
N GLY A 39 8.39 34.20 -0.53
CA GLY A 39 8.10 35.62 -0.72
C GLY A 39 7.34 36.25 0.47
N GLY A 40 7.11 35.51 1.55
CA GLY A 40 6.26 35.92 2.67
C GLY A 40 6.84 35.67 4.06
N SER A 41 6.40 36.45 5.01
CA SER A 41 6.92 36.60 6.37
C SER A 41 6.76 35.42 7.34
N ASN A 42 6.15 34.27 6.95
CA ASN A 42 5.79 33.16 7.85
C ASN A 42 6.22 31.77 7.37
N VAL A 43 7.47 31.62 6.94
CA VAL A 43 8.05 30.35 6.42
C VAL A 43 7.87 29.19 7.40
N PHE A 44 8.10 29.42 8.68
CA PHE A 44 7.95 28.39 9.72
C PHE A 44 6.50 27.90 9.87
N GLY A 45 5.52 28.81 9.77
CA GLY A 45 4.10 28.46 9.84
C GLY A 45 3.64 27.59 8.67
N ASP A 46 4.08 27.92 7.47
CA ASP A 46 3.70 27.17 6.26
C ASP A 46 4.41 25.82 6.19
N LEU A 47 5.66 25.76 6.65
CA LEU A 47 6.40 24.51 6.78
C LEU A 47 5.73 23.57 7.80
N ALA A 48 5.36 24.10 8.96
CA ALA A 48 4.66 23.32 9.99
C ALA A 48 3.32 22.77 9.49
N LYS A 49 2.53 23.58 8.76
CA LYS A 49 1.28 23.14 8.13
C LYS A 49 1.52 22.03 7.09
N ALA A 50 2.55 22.16 6.24
CA ALA A 50 2.87 21.17 5.22
C ALA A 50 3.23 19.81 5.85
N TYR A 51 4.06 19.80 6.90
CA TYR A 51 4.39 18.57 7.62
C TYR A 51 3.20 17.99 8.39
N ALA A 52 2.38 18.84 9.01
CA ALA A 52 1.15 18.39 9.68
C ALA A 52 0.16 17.75 8.69
N CYS A 53 -0.05 18.36 7.52
CA CYS A 53 -0.88 17.80 6.47
C CYS A 53 -0.33 16.47 5.93
N PHE A 54 0.98 16.38 5.73
CA PHE A 54 1.64 15.13 5.32
C PHE A 54 1.41 14.03 6.37
N GLY A 55 1.68 14.33 7.65
CA GLY A 55 1.47 13.40 8.75
C GLY A 55 0.02 12.93 8.87
N ALA A 56 -0.94 13.86 8.79
CA ALA A 56 -2.38 13.54 8.83
C ALA A 56 -2.79 12.61 7.69
N ARG A 57 -2.30 12.81 6.47
CA ARG A 57 -2.56 11.94 5.31
C ARG A 57 -1.95 10.55 5.47
N VAL A 58 -0.73 10.47 6.01
CA VAL A 58 -0.09 9.17 6.31
C VAL A 58 -0.88 8.43 7.39
N MET A 59 -1.28 9.11 8.46
CA MET A 59 -2.12 8.52 9.51
C MET A 59 -3.46 8.03 8.96
N PHE A 60 -4.10 8.79 8.08
CA PHE A 60 -5.32 8.36 7.42
C PHE A 60 -5.12 7.09 6.59
N GLY A 61 -4.03 7.00 5.83
CA GLY A 61 -3.67 5.81 5.06
C GLY A 61 -3.40 4.59 5.94
N LEU A 62 -2.73 4.77 7.08
CA LEU A 62 -2.51 3.71 8.07
C LEU A 62 -3.84 3.24 8.68
N LEU A 63 -4.72 4.17 9.02
CA LEU A 63 -6.03 3.84 9.60
C LEU A 63 -6.88 3.01 8.62
N LEU A 64 -6.88 3.39 7.33
CA LEU A 64 -7.56 2.62 6.27
C LEU A 64 -6.96 1.23 6.06
N GLY A 65 -5.64 1.10 6.13
CA GLY A 65 -4.95 -0.19 5.95
C GLY A 65 -4.99 -1.08 7.18
N PHE A 66 -5.22 -0.52 8.37
CA PHE A 66 -5.17 -1.24 9.64
C PHE A 66 -6.17 -2.42 9.73
N PRO A 67 -7.45 -2.30 9.31
CA PRO A 67 -8.39 -3.43 9.34
C PRO A 67 -7.90 -4.62 8.51
N PHE A 68 -7.33 -4.38 7.35
CA PHE A 68 -6.79 -5.44 6.49
C PHE A 68 -5.56 -6.11 7.10
N PHE A 69 -4.74 -5.35 7.81
CA PHE A 69 -3.61 -5.89 8.58
C PHE A 69 -4.09 -6.71 9.78
N TYR A 70 -5.10 -6.21 10.49
CA TYR A 70 -5.68 -6.91 11.64
C TYR A 70 -6.29 -8.26 11.25
N LEU A 71 -6.96 -8.32 10.10
CA LEU A 71 -7.49 -9.55 9.50
C LEU A 71 -6.39 -10.47 8.93
N ARG A 72 -5.11 -10.08 9.04
CA ARG A 72 -3.95 -10.82 8.49
C ARG A 72 -4.08 -11.12 6.98
N MET A 73 -4.82 -10.29 6.25
CA MET A 73 -5.01 -10.42 4.81
C MET A 73 -3.89 -9.75 4.01
N THR A 74 -3.28 -8.69 4.58
CA THR A 74 -2.20 -7.91 3.92
C THR A 74 -0.95 -7.87 4.78
N GLY A 75 0.20 -7.76 4.12
CA GLY A 75 1.48 -7.58 4.79
C GLY A 75 1.63 -6.17 5.39
N ALA A 76 2.34 -6.05 6.51
CA ALA A 76 2.65 -4.75 7.13
C ALA A 76 3.39 -3.79 6.16
N GLY A 77 4.14 -4.33 5.20
CA GLY A 77 4.82 -3.55 4.16
C GLY A 77 3.87 -2.85 3.22
N ASP A 78 2.80 -3.54 2.80
CA ASP A 78 1.80 -3.03 1.87
C ASP A 78 1.00 -1.89 2.51
N VAL A 79 0.62 -2.04 3.79
CA VAL A 79 -0.09 -0.99 4.55
C VAL A 79 0.75 0.28 4.68
N LYS A 80 2.05 0.13 4.98
CA LYS A 80 2.99 1.26 5.04
C LYS A 80 3.14 1.94 3.68
N LEU A 81 3.19 1.15 2.59
CA LEU A 81 3.28 1.69 1.24
C LEU A 81 2.00 2.45 0.85
N MET A 82 0.82 1.91 1.18
CA MET A 82 -0.46 2.63 1.00
C MET A 82 -0.46 3.96 1.75
N ALA A 83 -0.08 3.96 3.02
CA ALA A 83 -0.02 5.18 3.83
C ALA A 83 0.92 6.23 3.23
N LEU A 84 2.08 5.79 2.71
CA LEU A 84 3.03 6.67 2.05
C LEU A 84 2.46 7.27 0.76
N LEU A 85 1.69 6.50 -0.02
CA LEU A 85 1.01 7.00 -1.21
C LEU A 85 0.01 8.12 -0.88
N PHE A 86 -0.77 7.98 0.18
CA PHE A 86 -1.66 9.06 0.65
C PHE A 86 -0.87 10.29 1.11
N GLY A 87 0.24 10.11 1.82
CA GLY A 87 1.12 11.21 2.23
C GLY A 87 1.68 11.98 1.04
N CYS A 88 2.27 11.25 0.08
CA CYS A 88 2.99 11.84 -1.05
C CYS A 88 2.09 12.50 -2.09
N PHE A 89 0.99 11.83 -2.49
CA PHE A 89 0.13 12.30 -3.59
C PHE A 89 -1.14 13.01 -3.10
N GLY A 90 -1.38 13.04 -1.79
CA GLY A 90 -2.60 13.59 -1.22
C GLY A 90 -3.77 12.62 -1.28
N LEU A 91 -4.90 12.99 -0.65
CA LEU A 91 -6.04 12.08 -0.48
C LEU A 91 -6.64 11.61 -1.80
N LYS A 92 -6.93 12.51 -2.73
CA LYS A 92 -7.59 12.17 -4.00
C LYS A 92 -6.70 11.31 -4.90
N GLN A 93 -5.48 11.76 -5.15
CA GLN A 93 -4.55 11.05 -6.04
C GLN A 93 -3.99 9.79 -5.39
N GLY A 94 -3.72 9.83 -4.07
CA GLY A 94 -3.33 8.65 -3.31
C GLY A 94 -4.41 7.57 -3.32
N ALA A 95 -5.68 7.95 -3.16
CA ALA A 95 -6.81 7.01 -3.28
C ALA A 95 -6.89 6.39 -4.69
N MET A 96 -6.74 7.20 -5.73
CA MET A 96 -6.73 6.70 -7.11
C MET A 96 -5.55 5.75 -7.36
N ALA A 97 -4.35 6.07 -6.84
CA ALA A 97 -3.17 5.22 -6.95
C ALA A 97 -3.35 3.87 -6.24
N VAL A 98 -3.91 3.90 -5.06
CA VAL A 98 -4.22 2.67 -4.30
C VAL A 98 -5.30 1.87 -5.02
N TRP A 99 -6.36 2.50 -5.50
CA TRP A 99 -7.45 1.85 -6.22
C TRP A 99 -6.95 1.18 -7.51
N THR A 100 -6.21 1.90 -8.36
CA THR A 100 -5.64 1.32 -9.59
C THR A 100 -4.65 0.21 -9.29
N GLY A 101 -3.82 0.34 -8.25
CA GLY A 101 -2.91 -0.70 -7.80
C GLY A 101 -3.65 -1.96 -7.33
N LEU A 102 -4.74 -1.81 -6.58
CA LEU A 102 -5.60 -2.93 -6.15
C LEU A 102 -6.29 -3.60 -7.36
N CYS A 103 -6.79 -2.84 -8.32
CA CYS A 103 -7.37 -3.39 -9.55
C CYS A 103 -6.35 -4.22 -10.34
N LEU A 104 -5.12 -3.71 -10.50
CA LEU A 104 -4.03 -4.45 -11.16
C LEU A 104 -3.65 -5.71 -10.39
N GLY A 105 -3.58 -5.63 -9.05
CA GLY A 105 -3.33 -6.78 -8.19
C GLY A 105 -4.44 -7.83 -8.30
N ALA A 106 -5.69 -7.41 -8.34
CA ALA A 106 -6.84 -8.30 -8.52
C ALA A 106 -6.83 -8.99 -9.89
N LEU A 107 -6.53 -8.24 -10.97
CA LEU A 107 -6.39 -8.81 -12.32
C LEU A 107 -5.25 -9.83 -12.37
N TRP A 108 -4.12 -9.53 -11.76
CA TRP A 108 -2.99 -10.46 -11.65
C TRP A 108 -3.38 -11.73 -10.88
N ALA A 109 -4.06 -11.56 -9.74
CA ALA A 109 -4.57 -12.66 -8.94
C ALA A 109 -5.52 -13.56 -9.73
N LEU A 110 -6.48 -12.92 -10.42
CA LEU A 110 -7.47 -13.61 -11.24
C LEU A 110 -6.81 -14.44 -12.34
N GLY A 111 -5.87 -13.83 -13.09
CA GLY A 111 -5.13 -14.53 -14.13
C GLY A 111 -4.35 -15.73 -13.61
N LYS A 112 -3.77 -15.63 -12.41
CA LYS A 112 -3.07 -16.72 -11.76
C LYS A 112 -4.03 -17.84 -11.30
N MET A 113 -5.16 -17.47 -10.69
CA MET A 113 -6.18 -18.43 -10.25
C MET A 113 -6.82 -19.18 -11.42
N LEU A 114 -7.03 -18.51 -12.55
CA LEU A 114 -7.53 -19.14 -13.77
C LEU A 114 -6.53 -20.16 -14.34
N ARG A 115 -5.23 -19.84 -14.33
CA ARG A 115 -4.18 -20.76 -14.80
C ARG A 115 -4.03 -21.98 -13.90
N GLU A 116 -4.22 -21.83 -12.60
CA GLU A 116 -4.10 -22.91 -11.61
C GLU A 116 -5.39 -23.72 -11.42
N GLY A 117 -6.52 -23.30 -12.01
CA GLY A 117 -7.83 -23.95 -11.87
C GLY A 117 -8.38 -23.97 -10.43
N SER A 118 -7.79 -23.16 -9.53
CA SER A 118 -8.08 -23.21 -8.09
C SER A 118 -9.13 -22.20 -7.62
N MET A 119 -9.86 -21.60 -8.55
CA MET A 119 -10.76 -20.47 -8.28
C MET A 119 -11.85 -20.82 -7.26
N LEU A 120 -12.58 -21.92 -7.50
CA LEU A 120 -13.68 -22.36 -6.65
C LEU A 120 -13.21 -22.72 -5.24
N CYS A 121 -12.08 -23.41 -5.11
CA CYS A 121 -11.52 -23.80 -3.83
C CYS A 121 -11.12 -22.58 -2.99
N ARG A 122 -10.51 -21.56 -3.60
CA ARG A 122 -10.09 -20.35 -2.90
C ARG A 122 -11.26 -19.48 -2.48
N PHE A 123 -12.29 -19.34 -3.33
CA PHE A 123 -13.52 -18.64 -2.97
C PHE A 123 -14.27 -19.33 -1.83
N SER A 124 -14.42 -20.65 -1.91
CA SER A 124 -15.05 -21.44 -0.84
C SER A 124 -14.30 -21.27 0.48
N TYR A 125 -12.95 -21.32 0.43
CA TYR A 125 -12.13 -21.11 1.62
C TYR A 125 -12.29 -19.68 2.20
N MET A 126 -12.34 -18.67 1.36
CA MET A 126 -12.54 -17.28 1.80
C MET A 126 -13.91 -17.12 2.48
N PHE A 127 -14.97 -17.68 1.91
CA PHE A 127 -16.30 -17.65 2.52
C PHE A 127 -16.35 -18.39 3.85
N SER A 128 -15.72 -19.57 3.94
CA SER A 128 -15.63 -20.32 5.19
C SER A 128 -14.87 -19.55 6.26
N TYR A 129 -13.75 -18.91 5.90
CA TYR A 129 -12.96 -18.08 6.80
C TYR A 129 -13.75 -16.89 7.35
N LEU A 130 -14.47 -16.17 6.47
CA LEU A 130 -15.30 -15.04 6.87
C LEU A 130 -16.44 -15.48 7.81
N LYS A 131 -17.07 -16.61 7.50
CA LYS A 131 -18.13 -17.19 8.34
C LYS A 131 -17.60 -17.56 9.72
N GLU A 132 -16.45 -18.20 9.78
CA GLU A 132 -15.81 -18.61 11.03
C GLU A 132 -15.37 -17.40 11.86
N TRP A 133 -14.83 -16.34 11.20
CA TRP A 133 -14.48 -15.10 11.85
C TRP A 133 -15.69 -14.37 12.46
N ILE A 134 -16.83 -14.33 11.75
CA ILE A 134 -18.06 -13.70 12.23
C ILE A 134 -18.65 -14.49 13.42
N GLN A 135 -18.54 -15.82 13.39
CA GLN A 135 -19.14 -16.69 14.43
C GLN A 135 -18.29 -16.82 15.68
N SER A 136 -16.97 -16.92 15.53
CA SER A 136 -16.06 -17.21 16.67
C SER A 136 -15.26 -15.99 17.14
N GLY A 137 -15.23 -14.90 16.36
CA GLY A 137 -14.44 -13.70 16.66
C GLY A 137 -12.91 -13.93 16.63
N ASN A 138 -12.45 -15.14 16.45
CA ASN A 138 -11.04 -15.53 16.56
C ASN A 138 -10.65 -16.52 15.46
N ALA A 139 -10.61 -16.07 14.21
CA ALA A 139 -10.13 -16.91 13.11
C ALA A 139 -8.59 -16.93 13.09
N GLY A 140 -8.03 -18.10 12.79
CA GLY A 140 -6.59 -18.26 12.55
C GLY A 140 -6.08 -17.38 11.41
N ALA A 141 -4.78 -17.41 11.10
CA ALA A 141 -4.25 -16.64 9.98
C ALA A 141 -4.88 -17.12 8.65
N TYR A 142 -5.43 -16.18 7.87
CA TYR A 142 -6.00 -16.47 6.54
C TYR A 142 -4.95 -17.12 5.62
N TYR A 143 -3.73 -16.61 5.67
CA TYR A 143 -2.59 -17.11 4.88
C TYR A 143 -1.55 -17.76 5.79
N CYS A 144 -1.17 -19.00 5.48
CA CYS A 144 -0.07 -19.71 6.15
C CYS A 144 0.92 -20.21 5.09
N LEU A 145 2.19 -19.77 5.20
CA LEU A 145 3.23 -20.07 4.22
C LEU A 145 3.49 -21.57 4.06
N GLU A 146 3.33 -22.35 5.14
CA GLU A 146 3.52 -23.80 5.16
C GLU A 146 2.43 -24.53 4.39
N ARG A 147 1.17 -24.04 4.45
CA ARG A 147 0.02 -24.62 3.79
C ARG A 147 -0.13 -24.16 2.34
N ASP A 148 0.00 -22.85 2.11
CA ASP A 148 -0.37 -22.21 0.83
C ASP A 148 0.84 -22.03 -0.12
N GLY A 149 2.06 -22.19 0.42
CA GLY A 149 3.31 -22.08 -0.33
C GLY A 149 3.61 -20.66 -0.86
N LYS A 150 4.81 -20.46 -1.40
CA LYS A 150 5.22 -19.18 -2.01
C LYS A 150 4.46 -18.83 -3.30
N ARG A 151 3.82 -19.81 -3.94
CA ARG A 151 3.05 -19.59 -5.17
C ARG A 151 1.78 -18.76 -4.97
N ALA A 152 1.23 -18.70 -3.76
CA ALA A 152 0.03 -17.92 -3.46
C ALA A 152 0.28 -16.42 -3.29
N VAL A 153 1.54 -16.00 -3.15
CA VAL A 153 1.90 -14.59 -2.89
C VAL A 153 1.83 -13.77 -4.18
N ILE A 154 1.18 -12.60 -4.09
CA ILE A 154 1.07 -11.60 -5.15
C ILE A 154 1.96 -10.41 -4.77
N PRO A 155 2.80 -9.89 -5.68
CA PRO A 155 3.64 -8.72 -5.41
C PRO A 155 2.80 -7.43 -5.42
N MET A 156 2.07 -7.17 -4.32
CA MET A 156 1.17 -6.00 -4.21
C MET A 156 1.92 -4.67 -4.33
N GLY A 157 3.14 -4.59 -3.79
CA GLY A 157 3.99 -3.40 -3.91
C GLY A 157 4.30 -3.03 -5.36
N ALA A 158 4.53 -4.01 -6.23
CA ALA A 158 4.74 -3.76 -7.66
C ALA A 158 3.45 -3.22 -8.33
N CYS A 159 2.28 -3.76 -7.97
CA CYS A 159 1.00 -3.29 -8.49
C CYS A 159 0.71 -1.82 -8.08
N PHE A 160 1.03 -1.44 -6.85
CA PHE A 160 0.90 -0.04 -6.40
C PHE A 160 1.86 0.90 -7.15
N VAL A 161 3.09 0.47 -7.42
CA VAL A 161 4.03 1.26 -8.21
C VAL A 161 3.52 1.45 -9.64
N MET A 162 3.02 0.39 -10.28
CA MET A 162 2.41 0.51 -11.62
C MET A 162 1.19 1.41 -11.62
N GLY A 163 0.31 1.31 -10.60
CA GLY A 163 -0.84 2.20 -10.45
C GLY A 163 -0.44 3.67 -10.32
N THR A 164 0.63 3.98 -9.57
CA THR A 164 1.13 5.36 -9.46
C THR A 164 1.71 5.88 -10.78
N VAL A 165 2.41 5.04 -11.53
CA VAL A 165 2.95 5.41 -12.85
C VAL A 165 1.81 5.68 -13.84
N MET A 166 0.77 4.86 -13.86
CA MET A 166 -0.40 5.10 -14.72
C MET A 166 -1.05 6.47 -14.43
N ILE A 167 -1.24 6.82 -13.15
CA ILE A 167 -1.81 8.11 -12.78
C ILE A 167 -0.89 9.27 -13.13
N ALA A 168 0.42 9.09 -13.02
CA ALA A 168 1.39 10.12 -13.42
C ALA A 168 1.40 10.36 -14.92
N LEU A 169 1.14 9.33 -15.74
CA LEU A 169 1.06 9.44 -17.20
C LEU A 169 -0.26 10.02 -17.72
N THR A 170 -1.35 9.91 -16.93
CA THR A 170 -2.68 10.44 -17.31
C THR A 170 -2.89 11.90 -16.87
N ARG A 171 -1.86 12.54 -16.35
CA ARG A 171 -1.87 13.93 -15.86
C ARG A 171 -1.22 14.87 -16.86
#